data_6823f45f1e3c9411b3020e9e3d1a79ba
#
_entry.id   6823f45f1e3c9411b3020e9e3d1a79ba
#
_cell.length_a   1.000
_cell.length_b   1.000
_cell.length_c   1.000
_cell.angle_alpha   90.00
_cell.angle_beta   90.00
_cell.angle_gamma   90.00
#
_symmetry.space_group_name_H-M   'P 1'
#
loop_
_entity.id
_entity.type
_entity.pdbx_description
1 polymer ?
#
loop_
_entity_poly.entity_id
_entity_poly.type
_entity_poly.pdbx_seq_one_letter_code
_entity_poly.pdbx_strand_id
1 'polypeptide(L)'
;MRLRAFQPFVIAACFVGAVGIAGTAAAEAAPGFRAGAAVRVITPDPLLPVSGGMGPAHPATEKRGELTARVLVVADGDTTVGIVGIDVLGFPGVLGDKVRALVPRLPADNLLIAATHTHSAPDCYAFPDGQGGHTGDLAWMDEVVRKTAEAVNEALDTLRPATLRVATAEAQGKIAFNYYAPDLYDRRMGVIQAVGADGEPIATLVNYAIHPEVLGNKRGILSPDCIGPMYDRIEDRGGGTAVFINGAQGGMVTADNRDLEAIADPVRGVWKDVGTWEECERIGQTMADEALRIIAGSDTDTAPDVTARVRNVSFPVESDDLWAVVTLSPLRYAHDEATRTITARLAMVDVGKARILTIPGEALPNIGAYLKRKAGPQTFLFGLTNDAFGYILTEVDFLAFPRYQYVSR
;
A
#
# COMPACT_ATOMS: atom_id res chain seq x y z
N MET A 1 -61.80 -39.39 80.94
CA MET A 1 -60.93 -38.24 81.06
C MET A 1 -59.45 -38.70 80.98
N ARG A 2 -58.90 -38.80 79.84
CA ARG A 2 -57.44 -38.98 79.56
C ARG A 2 -57.14 -38.51 78.14
N LEU A 3 -56.41 -37.42 77.99
CA LEU A 3 -55.88 -36.89 76.78
C LEU A 3 -54.79 -37.82 76.23
N ARG A 4 -54.87 -38.13 74.97
CA ARG A 4 -53.78 -38.78 74.23
C ARG A 4 -53.14 -37.73 73.32
N ALA A 5 -51.82 -37.53 73.52
CA ALA A 5 -50.98 -36.68 72.71
C ALA A 5 -50.75 -37.27 71.30
N PHE A 6 -50.88 -36.42 70.31
CA PHE A 6 -50.47 -36.72 68.93
C PHE A 6 -49.01 -36.29 68.69
N GLN A 7 -48.18 -37.19 68.24
CA GLN A 7 -46.85 -36.88 67.74
C GLN A 7 -46.95 -36.49 66.28
N PRO A 8 -46.28 -35.47 65.82
CA PRO A 8 -46.18 -35.19 64.37
C PRO A 8 -45.01 -35.93 63.76
N PHE A 9 -45.30 -36.61 62.61
CA PHE A 9 -44.30 -37.17 61.67
C PHE A 9 -43.56 -36.04 60.96
N VAL A 10 -42.21 -36.00 61.04
CA VAL A 10 -41.38 -35.14 60.29
C VAL A 10 -41.03 -35.86 58.96
N ILE A 11 -41.55 -35.36 57.83
CA ILE A 11 -41.14 -35.79 56.49
C ILE A 11 -39.94 -34.92 56.09
N ALA A 12 -38.75 -35.54 56.02
CA ALA A 12 -37.56 -34.92 55.47
C ALA A 12 -37.65 -34.89 53.95
N ALA A 13 -37.90 -33.73 53.36
CA ALA A 13 -37.81 -33.54 51.91
C ALA A 13 -36.35 -33.27 51.53
N CYS A 14 -35.72 -34.23 50.84
CA CYS A 14 -34.42 -34.00 50.18
C CYS A 14 -34.58 -33.06 49.00
N PHE A 15 -34.14 -31.80 49.13
CA PHE A 15 -33.94 -30.91 48.03
C PHE A 15 -32.61 -31.27 47.34
N VAL A 16 -32.69 -31.90 46.15
CA VAL A 16 -31.56 -32.00 45.24
C VAL A 16 -31.41 -30.62 44.55
N GLY A 17 -30.47 -29.82 45.01
CA GLY A 17 -30.11 -28.55 44.37
C GLY A 17 -29.43 -28.85 43.05
N ALA A 18 -30.11 -28.60 41.92
CA ALA A 18 -29.48 -28.50 40.60
C ALA A 18 -28.60 -27.21 40.60
N VAL A 19 -27.29 -27.41 40.68
CA VAL A 19 -26.32 -26.31 40.40
C VAL A 19 -26.37 -26.07 38.91
N GLY A 20 -27.14 -25.08 38.49
CA GLY A 20 -27.10 -24.54 37.16
C GLY A 20 -25.74 -23.88 36.97
N ILE A 21 -24.88 -24.49 36.13
CA ILE A 21 -23.69 -23.81 35.61
C ILE A 21 -24.23 -22.73 34.67
N ALA A 22 -24.37 -21.51 35.15
CA ALA A 22 -24.54 -20.35 34.31
C ALA A 22 -23.25 -20.22 33.50
N GLY A 23 -23.25 -20.72 32.26
CA GLY A 23 -22.25 -20.37 31.29
C GLY A 23 -22.29 -18.86 31.11
N THR A 24 -21.27 -18.17 31.61
CA THR A 24 -21.02 -16.80 31.22
C THR A 24 -20.79 -16.80 29.74
N ALA A 25 -21.83 -16.51 28.95
CA ALA A 25 -21.65 -16.04 27.57
C ALA A 25 -20.71 -14.86 27.68
N ALA A 26 -19.48 -15.00 27.16
CA ALA A 26 -18.61 -13.87 27.00
C ALA A 26 -19.43 -12.83 26.24
N ALA A 27 -19.70 -11.70 26.86
CA ALA A 27 -20.31 -10.57 26.20
C ALA A 27 -19.43 -10.28 24.99
N GLU A 28 -19.95 -10.47 23.80
CA GLU A 28 -19.32 -10.03 22.56
C GLU A 28 -19.04 -8.53 22.77
N ALA A 29 -17.74 -8.17 22.85
CA ALA A 29 -17.35 -6.78 23.02
C ALA A 29 -18.01 -5.99 21.89
N ALA A 30 -18.69 -4.90 22.23
CA ALA A 30 -19.32 -4.03 21.26
C ALA A 30 -18.33 -3.72 20.13
N PRO A 31 -18.75 -3.77 18.86
CA PRO A 31 -17.86 -3.60 17.72
C PRO A 31 -17.32 -2.18 17.73
N GLY A 32 -16.10 -2.03 18.22
CA GLY A 32 -15.32 -0.81 18.13
C GLY A 32 -14.23 -0.95 17.07
N PHE A 33 -13.48 0.13 16.85
CA PHE A 33 -12.37 0.13 15.92
C PHE A 33 -11.29 -0.90 16.32
N ARG A 34 -10.85 -1.66 15.34
CA ARG A 34 -9.81 -2.69 15.48
C ARG A 34 -8.80 -2.55 14.35
N ALA A 35 -7.56 -2.93 14.63
CA ALA A 35 -6.52 -2.97 13.61
C ALA A 35 -5.66 -4.22 13.76
N GLY A 36 -5.08 -4.66 12.66
CA GLY A 36 -4.13 -5.75 12.59
C GLY A 36 -3.14 -5.51 11.46
N ALA A 37 -1.95 -6.06 11.56
CA ALA A 37 -0.91 -5.88 10.57
C ALA A 37 -0.08 -7.16 10.40
N ALA A 38 0.49 -7.33 9.20
CA ALA A 38 1.37 -8.44 8.91
C ALA A 38 2.33 -8.12 7.76
N VAL A 39 3.42 -8.88 7.67
CA VAL A 39 4.46 -8.74 6.64
C VAL A 39 4.81 -10.12 6.08
N ARG A 40 5.04 -10.19 4.77
CA ARG A 40 5.63 -11.36 4.11
C ARG A 40 6.78 -10.94 3.23
N VAL A 41 7.90 -11.65 3.35
CA VAL A 41 9.03 -11.50 2.43
C VAL A 41 8.67 -12.14 1.09
N ILE A 42 8.84 -11.37 0.02
CA ILE A 42 8.58 -11.79 -1.37
C ILE A 42 9.84 -11.82 -2.23
N THR A 43 11.00 -11.49 -1.66
CA THR A 43 12.28 -11.58 -2.36
C THR A 43 12.44 -12.97 -2.96
N PRO A 44 12.73 -13.12 -4.26
CA PRO A 44 12.92 -14.42 -4.88
C PRO A 44 14.23 -15.06 -4.45
N ASP A 45 14.22 -16.37 -4.32
CA ASP A 45 15.42 -17.19 -4.14
C ASP A 45 15.34 -18.41 -5.07
N PRO A 46 16.22 -18.53 -6.08
CA PRO A 46 17.33 -17.63 -6.43
C PRO A 46 16.87 -16.24 -6.89
N LEU A 47 17.78 -15.24 -6.85
CA LEU A 47 17.49 -13.88 -7.28
C LEU A 47 17.09 -13.85 -8.76
N LEU A 48 16.00 -13.16 -9.06
CA LEU A 48 15.53 -12.94 -10.43
C LEU A 48 16.06 -11.62 -10.98
N PRO A 49 16.08 -11.43 -12.32
CA PRO A 49 16.53 -10.18 -12.93
C PRO A 49 15.73 -8.98 -12.46
N VAL A 50 16.40 -7.84 -12.31
CA VAL A 50 15.80 -6.54 -11.94
C VAL A 50 15.11 -5.92 -13.15
N SER A 51 13.87 -5.50 -12.99
CA SER A 51 13.11 -4.76 -13.99
C SER A 51 12.69 -3.39 -13.42
N GLY A 52 13.13 -2.32 -14.03
CA GLY A 52 12.79 -0.95 -13.60
C GLY A 52 11.87 -0.23 -14.59
N GLY A 53 11.08 -0.95 -15.35
CA GLY A 53 10.17 -0.39 -16.34
C GLY A 53 10.13 -1.17 -17.65
N MET A 54 9.60 -0.54 -18.70
CA MET A 54 9.57 -1.09 -20.06
C MET A 54 11.00 -1.10 -20.64
N GLY A 55 11.61 -2.27 -20.70
CA GLY A 55 12.97 -2.45 -21.22
C GLY A 55 13.57 -3.79 -20.79
N PRO A 56 14.80 -4.08 -21.22
CA PRO A 56 15.45 -5.32 -20.84
C PRO A 56 15.70 -5.37 -19.33
N ALA A 57 15.35 -6.49 -18.71
CA ALA A 57 15.71 -6.76 -17.33
C ALA A 57 17.23 -6.99 -17.21
N HIS A 58 17.79 -6.64 -16.05
CA HIS A 58 19.21 -6.77 -15.76
C HIS A 58 19.44 -7.91 -14.74
N PRO A 59 20.43 -8.80 -14.94
CA PRO A 59 20.71 -9.85 -13.98
C PRO A 59 20.96 -9.31 -12.57
N ALA A 60 20.29 -9.90 -11.58
CA ALA A 60 20.56 -9.58 -10.18
C ALA A 60 21.77 -10.36 -9.68
N THR A 61 22.64 -9.68 -8.94
CA THR A 61 23.87 -10.25 -8.35
C THR A 61 23.88 -10.14 -6.83
N GLU A 62 23.09 -9.25 -6.26
CA GLU A 62 22.96 -9.06 -4.81
C GLU A 62 21.57 -8.55 -4.43
N LYS A 63 21.27 -8.56 -3.14
CA LYS A 63 20.10 -7.88 -2.56
C LYS A 63 20.51 -6.91 -1.47
N ARG A 64 19.74 -5.83 -1.31
CA ARG A 64 19.85 -4.86 -0.23
C ARG A 64 18.48 -4.64 0.40
N GLY A 65 18.29 -5.18 1.61
CA GLY A 65 16.99 -5.34 2.24
C GLY A 65 16.18 -6.48 1.62
N GLU A 66 14.96 -6.67 2.09
CA GLU A 66 14.01 -7.66 1.57
C GLU A 66 12.86 -6.96 0.86
N LEU A 67 12.48 -7.46 -0.32
CA LEU A 67 11.20 -7.11 -0.92
C LEU A 67 10.08 -7.72 -0.07
N THR A 68 9.07 -6.94 0.24
CA THR A 68 7.98 -7.36 1.13
C THR A 68 6.60 -7.03 0.59
N ALA A 69 5.58 -7.77 1.06
CA ALA A 69 4.19 -7.37 1.05
C ALA A 69 3.79 -7.03 2.49
N ARG A 70 3.37 -5.77 2.71
CA ARG A 70 3.07 -5.21 4.02
C ARG A 70 1.61 -4.81 4.11
N VAL A 71 0.94 -5.17 5.17
CA VAL A 71 -0.50 -5.09 5.29
C VAL A 71 -0.91 -4.37 6.56
N LEU A 72 -1.86 -3.45 6.42
CA LEU A 72 -2.67 -2.90 7.50
C LEU A 72 -4.13 -3.26 7.24
N VAL A 73 -4.79 -3.91 8.17
CA VAL A 73 -6.24 -4.11 8.18
C VAL A 73 -6.85 -3.26 9.27
N VAL A 74 -7.91 -2.54 8.93
CA VAL A 74 -8.72 -1.77 9.88
C VAL A 74 -10.18 -2.21 9.78
N ALA A 75 -10.87 -2.22 10.90
CA ALA A 75 -12.28 -2.62 10.98
C ALA A 75 -13.04 -1.76 11.97
N ASP A 76 -14.26 -1.37 11.61
CA ASP A 76 -15.25 -0.77 12.50
C ASP A 76 -16.64 -1.30 12.15
N GLY A 77 -17.36 -1.80 13.16
CA GLY A 77 -18.63 -2.48 12.96
C GLY A 77 -18.49 -3.62 11.93
N ASP A 78 -19.32 -3.58 10.90
CA ASP A 78 -19.35 -4.57 9.81
C ASP A 78 -18.38 -4.22 8.65
N THR A 79 -17.74 -3.05 8.69
CA THR A 79 -16.83 -2.62 7.64
C THR A 79 -15.38 -2.99 8.00
N THR A 80 -14.76 -3.78 7.14
CA THR A 80 -13.33 -4.12 7.23
C THR A 80 -12.65 -3.71 5.93
N VAL A 81 -11.50 -3.07 6.02
CA VAL A 81 -10.67 -2.63 4.89
C VAL A 81 -9.24 -3.12 5.08
N GLY A 82 -8.69 -3.74 4.04
CA GLY A 82 -7.28 -4.09 3.96
C GLY A 82 -6.53 -3.13 3.04
N ILE A 83 -5.35 -2.70 3.46
CA ILE A 83 -4.44 -1.85 2.69
C ILE A 83 -3.10 -2.56 2.60
N VAL A 84 -2.63 -2.77 1.39
CA VAL A 84 -1.42 -3.54 1.09
C VAL A 84 -0.45 -2.69 0.29
N GLY A 85 0.81 -2.60 0.73
CA GLY A 85 1.94 -2.11 -0.05
C GLY A 85 2.85 -3.28 -0.44
N ILE A 86 3.17 -3.41 -1.72
CA ILE A 86 4.05 -4.47 -2.25
C ILE A 86 5.28 -3.84 -2.88
N ASP A 87 6.47 -4.32 -2.52
CA ASP A 87 7.74 -3.80 -3.02
C ASP A 87 8.04 -4.33 -4.43
N VAL A 88 7.31 -3.81 -5.40
CA VAL A 88 7.46 -4.06 -6.84
C VAL A 88 7.23 -2.76 -7.60
N LEU A 89 7.60 -2.73 -8.89
CA LEU A 89 7.40 -1.57 -9.76
C LEU A 89 5.91 -1.23 -9.95
N GLY A 90 5.09 -2.23 -10.18
CA GLY A 90 3.65 -2.13 -10.31
C GLY A 90 3.02 -3.49 -10.08
N PHE A 91 1.77 -3.50 -9.64
CA PHE A 91 1.02 -4.72 -9.38
C PHE A 91 -0.31 -4.70 -10.13
N PRO A 92 -0.36 -5.26 -11.35
CA PRO A 92 -1.54 -5.25 -12.21
C PRO A 92 -2.79 -5.77 -11.53
N GLY A 93 -3.94 -5.21 -11.87
CA GLY A 93 -5.24 -5.55 -11.28
C GLY A 93 -5.57 -7.03 -11.34
N VAL A 94 -5.14 -7.73 -12.40
CA VAL A 94 -5.33 -9.18 -12.57
C VAL A 94 -4.60 -9.99 -11.48
N LEU A 95 -3.41 -9.57 -11.05
CA LEU A 95 -2.71 -10.19 -9.92
C LEU A 95 -3.41 -9.84 -8.60
N GLY A 96 -3.86 -8.59 -8.47
CA GLY A 96 -4.67 -8.15 -7.33
C GLY A 96 -5.96 -8.96 -7.17
N ASP A 97 -6.64 -9.32 -8.26
CA ASP A 97 -7.84 -10.14 -8.22
C ASP A 97 -7.54 -11.59 -7.82
N LYS A 98 -6.39 -12.14 -8.21
CA LYS A 98 -5.93 -13.44 -7.68
C LYS A 98 -5.70 -13.38 -6.14
N VAL A 99 -5.12 -12.30 -5.61
CA VAL A 99 -4.98 -12.11 -4.15
C VAL A 99 -6.35 -12.08 -3.49
N ARG A 100 -7.31 -11.28 -4.02
CA ARG A 100 -8.68 -11.16 -3.47
C ARG A 100 -9.40 -12.50 -3.42
N ALA A 101 -9.22 -13.34 -4.43
CA ALA A 101 -9.81 -14.67 -4.48
C ALA A 101 -9.29 -15.61 -3.35
N LEU A 102 -8.07 -15.37 -2.85
CA LEU A 102 -7.47 -16.12 -1.74
C LEU A 102 -7.80 -15.53 -0.36
N VAL A 103 -8.54 -14.43 -0.30
CA VAL A 103 -8.95 -13.76 0.95
C VAL A 103 -10.48 -13.64 1.04
N PRO A 104 -11.23 -14.75 1.07
CA PRO A 104 -12.69 -14.72 1.03
C PRO A 104 -13.35 -14.09 2.28
N ARG A 105 -12.60 -13.89 3.36
CA ARG A 105 -13.07 -13.26 4.61
C ARG A 105 -13.20 -11.74 4.49
N LEU A 106 -12.59 -11.12 3.47
CA LEU A 106 -12.66 -9.69 3.22
C LEU A 106 -13.41 -9.45 1.91
N PRO A 107 -14.42 -8.55 1.86
CA PRO A 107 -15.01 -8.18 0.59
C PRO A 107 -13.94 -7.72 -0.41
N ALA A 108 -13.98 -8.25 -1.63
CA ALA A 108 -12.95 -7.99 -2.65
C ALA A 108 -12.72 -6.49 -2.91
N ASP A 109 -13.80 -5.70 -2.83
CA ASP A 109 -13.78 -4.26 -3.02
C ASP A 109 -13.11 -3.50 -1.85
N ASN A 110 -13.04 -4.10 -0.68
CA ASN A 110 -12.43 -3.50 0.50
C ASN A 110 -10.93 -3.81 0.65
N LEU A 111 -10.32 -4.51 -0.31
CA LEU A 111 -8.90 -4.80 -0.33
C LEU A 111 -8.19 -3.89 -1.34
N LEU A 112 -7.49 -2.89 -0.83
CA LEU A 112 -6.66 -1.96 -1.60
C LEU A 112 -5.25 -2.55 -1.73
N ILE A 113 -4.77 -2.77 -2.95
CA ILE A 113 -3.44 -3.34 -3.20
C ILE A 113 -2.66 -2.35 -4.05
N ALA A 114 -1.52 -1.90 -3.53
CA ALA A 114 -0.65 -0.92 -4.14
C ALA A 114 0.78 -1.44 -4.32
N ALA A 115 1.48 -0.94 -5.33
CA ALA A 115 2.91 -1.09 -5.48
C ALA A 115 3.65 0.10 -4.84
N THR A 116 4.79 -0.15 -4.21
CA THR A 116 5.68 0.93 -3.70
C THR A 116 6.41 1.63 -4.82
N HIS A 117 6.49 1.00 -5.98
CA HIS A 117 7.15 1.48 -7.19
C HIS A 117 8.68 1.43 -7.12
N THR A 118 9.25 0.49 -6.38
CA THR A 118 10.71 0.30 -6.45
C THR A 118 11.16 -0.10 -7.85
N HIS A 119 12.18 0.57 -8.37
CA HIS A 119 12.81 0.25 -9.65
C HIS A 119 13.90 -0.83 -9.52
N SER A 120 13.98 -1.48 -8.37
CA SER A 120 14.99 -2.49 -8.03
C SER A 120 14.33 -3.84 -7.66
N ALA A 121 13.23 -4.20 -8.33
CA ALA A 121 12.50 -5.46 -8.15
C ALA A 121 12.35 -6.22 -9.48
N PRO A 122 12.00 -7.51 -9.47
CA PRO A 122 11.64 -8.23 -10.68
C PRO A 122 10.33 -7.73 -11.29
N ASP A 123 10.13 -8.04 -12.57
CA ASP A 123 8.93 -7.64 -13.33
C ASP A 123 7.67 -8.34 -12.84
N CYS A 124 6.60 -7.56 -12.60
CA CYS A 124 5.25 -8.04 -12.33
C CYS A 124 4.26 -7.75 -13.47
N TYR A 125 4.68 -7.11 -14.55
CA TYR A 125 3.81 -6.81 -15.70
C TYR A 125 3.81 -7.90 -16.77
N ALA A 126 4.83 -8.75 -16.80
CA ALA A 126 5.10 -9.68 -17.88
C ALA A 126 5.14 -8.96 -19.26
N PHE A 127 5.94 -7.88 -19.32
CA PHE A 127 6.10 -7.13 -20.58
C PHE A 127 6.63 -8.01 -21.70
N PRO A 128 6.20 -7.80 -22.95
CA PRO A 128 6.76 -8.48 -24.10
C PRO A 128 8.28 -8.26 -24.19
N ASP A 129 9.03 -9.33 -24.45
CA ASP A 129 10.50 -9.29 -24.60
C ASP A 129 10.98 -8.96 -26.04
N GLY A 130 10.03 -8.76 -26.94
CA GLY A 130 10.30 -8.53 -28.37
C GLY A 130 10.72 -9.78 -29.17
N GLN A 131 10.76 -10.96 -28.53
CA GLN A 131 11.13 -12.24 -29.13
C GLN A 131 10.00 -13.27 -29.12
N GLY A 132 8.78 -12.82 -28.76
CA GLY A 132 7.60 -13.67 -28.66
C GLY A 132 7.40 -14.27 -27.26
N GLY A 133 8.19 -13.88 -26.28
CA GLY A 133 8.07 -14.20 -24.85
C GLY A 133 7.77 -12.96 -24.00
N HIS A 134 8.11 -13.04 -22.73
CA HIS A 134 7.91 -11.96 -21.76
C HIS A 134 9.03 -11.92 -20.71
N THR A 135 9.19 -10.77 -20.06
CA THR A 135 10.26 -10.50 -19.06
C THR A 135 9.94 -11.02 -17.65
N GLY A 136 8.67 -11.32 -17.38
CA GLY A 136 8.22 -11.71 -16.04
C GLY A 136 8.41 -13.19 -15.73
N ASP A 137 8.70 -13.52 -14.47
CA ASP A 137 8.63 -14.88 -13.93
C ASP A 137 7.24 -15.13 -13.33
N LEU A 138 6.40 -15.88 -14.06
CA LEU A 138 5.02 -16.15 -13.65
C LEU A 138 4.92 -16.95 -12.36
N ALA A 139 5.89 -17.85 -12.09
CA ALA A 139 5.90 -18.66 -10.88
C ALA A 139 6.18 -17.78 -9.65
N TRP A 140 7.11 -16.85 -9.76
CA TRP A 140 7.37 -15.88 -8.70
C TRP A 140 6.18 -14.92 -8.52
N MET A 141 5.53 -14.47 -9.59
CA MET A 141 4.32 -13.64 -9.47
C MET A 141 3.19 -14.35 -8.73
N ASP A 142 2.98 -15.65 -9.01
CA ASP A 142 1.99 -16.46 -8.28
C ASP A 142 2.42 -16.65 -6.80
N GLU A 143 3.72 -16.73 -6.50
CA GLU A 143 4.23 -16.74 -5.13
C GLU A 143 3.99 -15.40 -4.41
N VAL A 144 4.20 -14.26 -5.08
CA VAL A 144 3.87 -12.92 -4.54
C VAL A 144 2.38 -12.84 -4.23
N VAL A 145 1.52 -13.30 -5.13
CA VAL A 145 0.06 -13.37 -4.90
C VAL A 145 -0.26 -14.18 -3.65
N ARG A 146 0.29 -15.40 -3.53
CA ARG A 146 0.04 -16.28 -2.38
C ARG A 146 0.52 -15.66 -1.07
N LYS A 147 1.75 -15.17 -1.03
CA LYS A 147 2.34 -14.51 0.16
C LYS A 147 1.59 -13.25 0.57
N THR A 148 1.15 -12.46 -0.40
CA THR A 148 0.33 -11.28 -0.14
C THR A 148 -1.00 -11.67 0.50
N ALA A 149 -1.67 -12.69 -0.03
CA ALA A 149 -2.91 -13.20 0.56
C ALA A 149 -2.70 -13.76 1.98
N GLU A 150 -1.59 -14.46 2.23
CA GLU A 150 -1.21 -14.92 3.57
C GLU A 150 -1.03 -13.75 4.55
N ALA A 151 -0.34 -12.68 4.13
CA ALA A 151 -0.19 -11.50 4.95
C ALA A 151 -1.55 -10.84 5.28
N VAL A 152 -2.46 -10.75 4.30
CA VAL A 152 -3.80 -10.21 4.56
C VAL A 152 -4.59 -11.09 5.53
N ASN A 153 -4.57 -12.42 5.35
CA ASN A 153 -5.27 -13.33 6.26
C ASN A 153 -4.70 -13.27 7.68
N GLU A 154 -3.36 -13.17 7.85
CA GLU A 154 -2.74 -13.00 9.16
C GLU A 154 -3.10 -11.65 9.80
N ALA A 155 -3.12 -10.56 9.04
CA ALA A 155 -3.55 -9.26 9.55
C ALA A 155 -5.03 -9.28 10.01
N LEU A 156 -5.89 -10.05 9.33
CA LEU A 156 -7.27 -10.31 9.77
C LEU A 156 -7.33 -11.13 11.06
N ASP A 157 -6.44 -12.12 11.23
CA ASP A 157 -6.37 -12.96 12.44
C ASP A 157 -5.85 -12.21 13.66
N THR A 158 -5.02 -11.18 13.43
CA THR A 158 -4.40 -10.35 14.48
C THR A 158 -5.20 -9.09 14.81
N LEU A 159 -6.41 -8.92 14.24
CA LEU A 159 -7.28 -7.78 14.56
C LEU A 159 -7.54 -7.68 16.06
N ARG A 160 -7.16 -6.54 16.64
CA ARG A 160 -7.35 -6.24 18.08
C ARG A 160 -7.87 -4.82 18.28
N PRO A 161 -8.54 -4.52 19.41
CA PRO A 161 -9.00 -3.17 19.71
C PRO A 161 -7.89 -2.14 19.58
N ALA A 162 -8.21 -1.02 18.93
CA ALA A 162 -7.25 0.01 18.63
C ALA A 162 -7.90 1.41 18.63
N THR A 163 -7.06 2.42 18.64
CA THR A 163 -7.37 3.81 18.37
C THR A 163 -6.64 4.25 17.11
N LEU A 164 -7.02 5.38 16.55
CA LEU A 164 -6.48 5.87 15.30
C LEU A 164 -5.84 7.25 15.49
N ARG A 165 -4.70 7.46 14.86
CA ARG A 165 -4.06 8.76 14.69
C ARG A 165 -3.88 9.02 13.20
N VAL A 166 -4.23 10.21 12.75
CA VAL A 166 -4.10 10.64 11.34
C VAL A 166 -3.51 12.04 11.29
N ALA A 167 -2.52 12.24 10.46
CA ALA A 167 -1.96 13.55 10.23
C ALA A 167 -1.49 13.72 8.78
N THR A 168 -1.47 14.96 8.32
CA THR A 168 -0.84 15.36 7.06
C THR A 168 -0.05 16.65 7.29
N ALA A 169 1.20 16.70 6.87
CA ALA A 169 2.01 17.91 6.89
C ALA A 169 3.07 17.87 5.77
N GLU A 170 3.67 19.00 5.47
CA GLU A 170 4.82 19.02 4.58
C GLU A 170 6.01 18.30 5.23
N ALA A 171 6.57 17.33 4.50
CA ALA A 171 7.79 16.67 4.88
C ALA A 171 8.99 17.62 4.66
N GLN A 172 9.91 17.61 5.61
CA GLN A 172 11.11 18.43 5.58
C GLN A 172 12.32 17.60 5.16
N GLY A 173 13.34 18.27 4.66
CA GLY A 173 14.59 17.62 4.27
C GLY A 173 14.64 17.29 2.77
N LYS A 174 15.79 16.76 2.37
CA LYS A 174 16.10 16.38 0.99
C LYS A 174 15.59 14.95 0.74
N ILE A 175 14.29 14.80 0.46
CA ILE A 175 13.62 13.49 0.30
C ILE A 175 13.27 13.23 -1.17
N ALA A 176 12.49 14.11 -1.78
CA ALA A 176 12.03 14.00 -3.15
C ALA A 176 12.09 15.34 -3.87
N PHE A 177 12.10 15.31 -5.20
CA PHE A 177 11.95 16.47 -6.06
C PHE A 177 11.31 16.05 -7.39
N ASN A 178 10.77 17.00 -8.13
CA ASN A 178 10.34 16.73 -9.49
C ASN A 178 11.50 17.02 -10.46
N TYR A 179 11.93 16.01 -11.20
CA TYR A 179 13.06 16.10 -12.12
C TYR A 179 12.93 17.21 -13.17
N TYR A 180 11.71 17.49 -13.63
CA TYR A 180 11.44 18.52 -14.65
C TYR A 180 11.15 19.90 -14.08
N ALA A 181 10.55 19.95 -12.89
CA ALA A 181 10.17 21.17 -12.21
C ALA A 181 10.33 20.96 -10.69
N PRO A 182 11.53 21.18 -10.13
CA PRO A 182 11.93 20.70 -8.79
C PRO A 182 10.93 20.97 -7.67
N ASP A 183 10.20 22.07 -7.74
CA ASP A 183 9.23 22.46 -6.71
C ASP A 183 7.78 22.05 -7.01
N LEU A 184 7.52 21.48 -8.21
CA LEU A 184 6.18 21.11 -8.64
C LEU A 184 5.85 19.67 -8.26
N TYR A 185 5.57 19.42 -7.00
CA TYR A 185 5.03 18.16 -6.48
C TYR A 185 4.36 18.37 -5.13
N ASP A 186 3.64 17.36 -4.68
CA ASP A 186 2.99 17.42 -3.37
C ASP A 186 3.96 17.01 -2.27
N ARG A 187 4.47 18.00 -1.53
CA ARG A 187 5.39 17.79 -0.40
C ARG A 187 4.71 17.25 0.86
N ARG A 188 3.36 17.17 0.84
CA ARG A 188 2.62 16.67 2.02
C ARG A 188 2.75 15.16 2.13
N MET A 189 3.26 14.75 3.27
CA MET A 189 3.26 13.37 3.72
C MET A 189 2.00 13.13 4.56
N GLY A 190 1.25 12.09 4.22
CA GLY A 190 0.13 11.62 5.02
C GLY A 190 0.55 10.43 5.87
N VAL A 191 0.13 10.42 7.13
CA VAL A 191 0.43 9.33 8.07
C VAL A 191 -0.84 8.87 8.75
N ILE A 192 -1.06 7.56 8.77
CA ILE A 192 -2.13 6.88 9.52
C ILE A 192 -1.46 5.90 10.47
N GLN A 193 -1.74 6.01 11.77
CA GLN A 193 -1.19 5.11 12.78
C GLN A 193 -2.32 4.48 13.59
N ALA A 194 -2.39 3.16 13.60
CA ALA A 194 -3.25 2.41 14.49
C ALA A 194 -2.48 2.07 15.76
N VAL A 195 -3.08 2.36 16.94
CA VAL A 195 -2.46 2.16 18.25
C VAL A 195 -3.34 1.22 19.07
N GLY A 196 -2.76 0.15 19.58
CA GLY A 196 -3.45 -0.84 20.39
C GLY A 196 -3.93 -0.29 21.74
N ALA A 197 -4.83 -0.99 22.37
CA ALA A 197 -5.32 -0.63 23.70
C ALA A 197 -4.21 -0.64 24.80
N ASP A 198 -3.10 -1.29 24.51
CA ASP A 198 -1.87 -1.30 25.32
C ASP A 198 -1.01 -0.03 25.15
N GLY A 199 -1.39 0.85 24.24
CA GLY A 199 -0.66 2.06 23.91
C GLY A 199 0.46 1.85 22.85
N GLU A 200 0.71 0.60 22.45
CA GLU A 200 1.73 0.28 21.45
C GLU A 200 1.17 0.41 20.02
N PRO A 201 1.91 1.05 19.08
CA PRO A 201 1.52 1.09 17.70
C PRO A 201 1.43 -0.31 17.06
N ILE A 202 0.33 -0.57 16.37
CA ILE A 202 0.12 -1.79 15.59
C ILE A 202 0.79 -1.61 14.21
N ALA A 203 0.49 -0.47 13.57
CA ALA A 203 1.08 -0.13 12.29
C ALA A 203 1.11 1.38 12.06
N THR A 204 2.09 1.81 11.27
CA THR A 204 2.21 3.18 10.74
C THR A 204 2.24 3.13 9.22
N LEU A 205 1.19 3.63 8.58
CA LEU A 205 1.12 3.79 7.13
C LEU A 205 1.59 5.19 6.75
N VAL A 206 2.50 5.24 5.79
CA VAL A 206 3.04 6.47 5.18
C VAL A 206 2.59 6.57 3.73
N ASN A 207 1.99 7.70 3.35
CA ASN A 207 1.63 8.03 1.99
C ASN A 207 2.42 9.25 1.52
N TYR A 208 3.28 9.08 0.53
CA TYR A 208 4.12 10.14 0.00
C TYR A 208 4.41 9.92 -1.49
N ALA A 209 4.57 11.01 -2.24
CA ALA A 209 4.87 10.95 -3.66
C ALA A 209 6.39 10.87 -3.88
N ILE A 210 6.88 9.72 -4.37
CA ILE A 210 8.30 9.49 -4.65
C ILE A 210 8.49 8.29 -5.58
N HIS A 211 9.43 8.36 -6.54
CA HIS A 211 9.97 7.17 -7.19
C HIS A 211 11.12 6.61 -6.35
N PRO A 212 11.01 5.39 -5.82
CA PRO A 212 12.12 4.70 -5.15
C PRO A 212 13.06 4.10 -6.20
N GLU A 213 13.99 4.92 -6.69
CA GLU A 213 14.89 4.57 -7.79
C GLU A 213 16.35 5.04 -7.59
N VAL A 214 16.76 5.23 -6.32
CA VAL A 214 18.14 5.61 -5.98
C VAL A 214 19.14 4.61 -6.52
N LEU A 215 18.87 3.31 -6.36
CA LEU A 215 19.68 2.23 -6.94
C LEU A 215 19.36 2.04 -8.41
N GLY A 216 18.09 2.14 -8.79
CA GLY A 216 17.60 1.89 -10.15
C GLY A 216 17.82 0.44 -10.59
N ASN A 217 17.51 0.14 -11.86
CA ASN A 217 17.49 -1.23 -12.38
C ASN A 217 18.83 -1.73 -12.92
N LYS A 218 19.81 -0.85 -13.20
CA LYS A 218 21.05 -1.20 -13.93
C LYS A 218 22.15 -1.76 -13.07
N ARG A 219 22.01 -1.73 -11.75
CA ARG A 219 23.06 -2.15 -10.80
C ARG A 219 23.00 -3.63 -10.45
N GLY A 220 21.96 -4.35 -10.85
CA GLY A 220 21.81 -5.77 -10.50
C GLY A 220 21.54 -6.02 -9.01
N ILE A 221 20.92 -5.05 -8.33
CA ILE A 221 20.60 -5.10 -6.90
C ILE A 221 19.09 -5.21 -6.75
N LEU A 222 18.61 -6.30 -6.12
CA LEU A 222 17.21 -6.38 -5.67
C LEU A 222 17.04 -5.65 -4.33
N SER A 223 16.06 -4.73 -4.27
CA SER A 223 15.88 -3.88 -3.10
C SER A 223 14.51 -3.18 -3.09
N PRO A 224 13.90 -2.95 -1.91
CA PRO A 224 12.81 -1.97 -1.79
C PRO A 224 13.29 -0.53 -1.94
N ASP A 225 14.57 -0.31 -2.30
CA ASP A 225 15.20 1.01 -2.43
C ASP A 225 15.10 1.80 -1.11
N CYS A 226 14.91 3.12 -1.14
CA CYS A 226 14.80 3.96 0.06
C CYS A 226 13.58 3.64 0.94
N ILE A 227 12.62 2.86 0.45
CA ILE A 227 11.46 2.45 1.24
C ILE A 227 11.84 1.41 2.31
N GLY A 228 12.82 0.52 2.03
CA GLY A 228 13.30 -0.44 3.03
C GLY A 228 13.84 0.23 4.29
N PRO A 229 14.84 1.11 4.21
CA PRO A 229 15.34 1.86 5.36
C PRO A 229 14.28 2.74 6.07
N MET A 230 13.22 3.15 5.37
CA MET A 230 12.08 3.81 6.01
C MET A 230 11.30 2.83 6.89
N TYR A 231 11.03 1.61 6.40
CA TYR A 231 10.37 0.58 7.20
C TYR A 231 11.16 0.27 8.46
N ASP A 232 12.44 -0.07 8.30
CA ASP A 232 13.33 -0.42 9.41
C ASP A 232 13.35 0.69 10.47
N ARG A 233 13.49 1.95 10.04
CA ARG A 233 13.56 3.09 10.97
C ARG A 233 12.27 3.32 11.74
N ILE A 234 11.09 3.18 11.10
CA ILE A 234 9.79 3.33 11.79
C ILE A 234 9.64 2.21 12.82
N GLU A 235 9.95 0.96 12.44
CA GLU A 235 9.80 -0.21 13.30
C GLU A 235 10.80 -0.16 14.48
N ASP A 236 12.06 0.18 14.24
CA ASP A 236 13.08 0.37 15.28
C ASP A 236 12.74 1.46 16.28
N ARG A 237 11.96 2.47 15.86
CA ARG A 237 11.47 3.55 16.71
C ARG A 237 10.15 3.23 17.41
N GLY A 238 9.68 1.99 17.33
CA GLY A 238 8.45 1.55 17.95
C GLY A 238 7.17 2.03 17.26
N GLY A 239 7.24 2.31 15.95
CA GLY A 239 6.10 2.75 15.14
C GLY A 239 5.14 1.62 14.74
N GLY A 240 5.37 0.38 15.19
CA GLY A 240 4.64 -0.81 14.72
C GLY A 240 5.00 -1.15 13.28
N THR A 241 4.26 -2.05 12.66
CA THR A 241 4.50 -2.45 11.27
C THR A 241 4.41 -1.24 10.32
N ALA A 242 5.49 -0.92 9.63
CA ALA A 242 5.50 0.16 8.66
C ALA A 242 4.88 -0.30 7.33
N VAL A 243 4.03 0.54 6.73
CA VAL A 243 3.41 0.32 5.41
C VAL A 243 3.61 1.57 4.58
N PHE A 244 4.05 1.44 3.33
CA PHE A 244 4.21 2.56 2.41
C PHE A 244 3.24 2.43 1.23
N ILE A 245 2.58 3.53 0.92
CA ILE A 245 1.74 3.66 -0.28
C ILE A 245 2.17 4.94 -1.03
N ASN A 246 2.46 4.80 -2.31
CA ASN A 246 2.87 5.91 -3.13
C ASN A 246 1.76 6.94 -3.33
N GLY A 247 2.14 8.17 -3.65
CA GLY A 247 1.22 9.29 -3.93
C GLY A 247 1.07 9.57 -5.43
N ALA A 248 0.97 10.85 -5.79
CA ALA A 248 0.98 11.34 -7.17
C ALA A 248 2.43 11.58 -7.63
N GLN A 249 3.16 10.50 -7.91
CA GLN A 249 4.57 10.54 -8.27
C GLN A 249 4.81 10.63 -9.79
N GLY A 250 3.77 10.48 -10.61
CA GLY A 250 3.89 10.50 -12.06
C GLY A 250 4.60 11.75 -12.58
N GLY A 251 5.21 11.67 -13.76
CA GLY A 251 6.00 12.77 -14.32
C GLY A 251 7.31 13.03 -13.56
N MET A 252 7.89 11.99 -12.96
CA MET A 252 9.21 11.96 -12.32
C MET A 252 9.33 12.80 -11.04
N VAL A 253 8.42 12.60 -10.11
CA VAL A 253 8.68 12.95 -8.71
C VAL A 253 9.55 11.85 -8.12
N THR A 254 10.86 12.07 -8.09
CA THR A 254 11.86 11.06 -7.76
C THR A 254 12.52 11.32 -6.41
N ALA A 255 13.27 10.34 -5.93
CA ALA A 255 14.11 10.47 -4.74
C ALA A 255 15.14 11.59 -4.95
N ASP A 256 15.30 12.48 -3.95
CA ASP A 256 16.29 13.55 -4.04
C ASP A 256 17.67 13.03 -3.64
N ASN A 257 18.27 12.29 -4.57
CA ASN A 257 19.63 11.77 -4.49
C ASN A 257 20.64 12.63 -5.27
N ARG A 258 20.29 13.91 -5.57
CA ARG A 258 21.17 14.83 -6.28
C ARG A 258 22.40 15.16 -5.42
N ASP A 259 23.57 15.10 -6.05
CA ASP A 259 24.77 15.73 -5.52
C ASP A 259 24.73 17.23 -5.86
N LEU A 260 24.35 18.05 -4.90
CA LEU A 260 24.18 19.50 -5.13
C LEU A 260 25.50 20.23 -5.33
N GLU A 261 26.64 19.58 -5.05
CA GLU A 261 27.99 20.14 -5.29
C GLU A 261 28.53 19.75 -6.68
N ALA A 262 27.94 18.71 -7.32
CA ALA A 262 28.37 18.22 -8.63
C ALA A 262 27.29 18.45 -9.70
N ILE A 263 27.25 19.64 -10.27
CA ILE A 263 26.33 19.99 -11.36
C ILE A 263 26.82 19.31 -12.64
N ALA A 264 26.01 18.39 -13.19
CA ALA A 264 26.32 17.68 -14.44
C ALA A 264 26.08 18.57 -15.68
N ASP A 265 25.02 19.38 -15.67
CA ASP A 265 24.71 20.36 -16.70
C ASP A 265 24.16 21.64 -16.06
N PRO A 266 25.03 22.68 -15.91
CA PRO A 266 24.60 23.93 -15.28
C PRO A 266 23.61 24.73 -16.13
N VAL A 267 23.56 24.52 -17.44
CA VAL A 267 22.64 25.21 -18.33
C VAL A 267 21.20 24.66 -18.20
N ARG A 268 21.09 23.34 -18.03
CA ARG A 268 19.80 22.66 -17.84
C ARG A 268 19.42 22.52 -16.37
N GLY A 269 20.32 22.82 -15.42
CA GLY A 269 20.10 22.58 -14.00
C GLY A 269 20.02 21.09 -13.66
N VAL A 270 20.86 20.27 -14.29
CA VAL A 270 20.94 18.84 -14.04
C VAL A 270 22.10 18.56 -13.08
N TRP A 271 21.83 17.86 -12.01
CA TRP A 271 22.82 17.41 -11.04
C TRP A 271 23.22 15.96 -11.30
N LYS A 272 24.37 15.57 -10.76
CA LYS A 272 24.77 14.17 -10.72
C LYS A 272 23.99 13.43 -9.63
N ASP A 273 23.46 12.26 -9.98
CA ASP A 273 22.75 11.42 -9.00
C ASP A 273 23.74 10.56 -8.19
N VAL A 274 23.49 10.49 -6.89
CA VAL A 274 24.18 9.57 -5.97
C VAL A 274 23.35 8.30 -5.85
N GLY A 275 23.79 7.26 -6.56
CA GLY A 275 23.06 5.98 -6.59
C GLY A 275 23.73 4.96 -5.65
N THR A 276 23.77 5.19 -4.34
CA THR A 276 24.38 4.29 -3.37
C THR A 276 23.37 3.82 -2.32
N TRP A 277 23.69 2.74 -1.61
CA TRP A 277 22.85 2.25 -0.53
C TRP A 277 22.77 3.25 0.63
N GLU A 278 23.87 3.90 0.96
CA GLU A 278 23.93 4.93 2.00
C GLU A 278 22.98 6.10 1.69
N GLU A 279 22.80 6.44 0.40
CA GLU A 279 21.83 7.45 0.00
C GLU A 279 20.39 6.95 0.12
N CYS A 280 20.14 5.66 -0.17
CA CYS A 280 18.85 5.02 0.15
C CYS A 280 18.55 5.11 1.65
N GLU A 281 19.52 4.76 2.50
CA GLU A 281 19.39 4.84 3.96
C GLU A 281 19.11 6.28 4.41
N ARG A 282 19.86 7.25 3.91
CA ARG A 282 19.63 8.66 4.24
C ARG A 282 18.21 9.12 3.92
N ILE A 283 17.74 8.82 2.70
CA ILE A 283 16.41 9.25 2.24
C ILE A 283 15.33 8.52 3.04
N GLY A 284 15.42 7.20 3.17
CA GLY A 284 14.44 6.40 3.89
C GLY A 284 14.35 6.77 5.37
N GLN A 285 15.48 6.93 6.04
CA GLN A 285 15.50 7.38 7.44
C GLN A 285 14.93 8.79 7.62
N THR A 286 15.19 9.69 6.68
CA THR A 286 14.59 11.04 6.70
C THR A 286 13.07 10.97 6.53
N MET A 287 12.58 10.12 5.62
CA MET A 287 11.13 9.90 5.45
C MET A 287 10.49 9.35 6.73
N ALA A 288 11.14 8.39 7.38
CA ALA A 288 10.66 7.78 8.62
C ALA A 288 10.60 8.80 9.77
N ASP A 289 11.68 9.57 9.97
CA ASP A 289 11.73 10.59 11.02
C ASP A 289 10.67 11.67 10.80
N GLU A 290 10.41 12.08 9.54
CA GLU A 290 9.34 13.00 9.20
C GLU A 290 7.94 12.41 9.42
N ALA A 291 7.71 11.15 9.05
CA ALA A 291 6.44 10.47 9.33
C ALA A 291 6.16 10.42 10.84
N LEU A 292 7.16 10.04 11.63
CA LEU A 292 7.05 9.99 13.10
C LEU A 292 6.85 11.38 13.70
N ARG A 293 7.55 12.41 13.19
CA ARG A 293 7.34 13.80 13.60
C ARG A 293 5.91 14.27 13.31
N ILE A 294 5.42 13.99 12.12
CA ILE A 294 4.07 14.41 11.67
C ILE A 294 3.00 13.76 12.54
N ILE A 295 3.11 12.46 12.80
CA ILE A 295 2.08 11.74 13.57
C ILE A 295 2.14 12.04 15.08
N ALA A 296 3.31 12.38 15.61
CA ALA A 296 3.48 12.67 17.04
C ALA A 296 2.60 13.83 17.54
N GLY A 297 2.36 14.82 16.67
CA GLY A 297 1.54 15.99 16.99
C GLY A 297 0.03 15.81 16.75
N SER A 298 -0.44 14.61 16.39
CA SER A 298 -1.85 14.39 16.06
C SER A 298 -2.67 13.94 17.27
N ASP A 299 -3.95 14.33 17.28
CA ASP A 299 -4.93 13.84 18.24
C ASP A 299 -5.23 12.35 17.99
N THR A 300 -5.58 11.65 19.07
CA THR A 300 -6.05 10.26 19.04
C THR A 300 -7.56 10.23 18.85
N ASP A 301 -8.04 9.54 17.82
CA ASP A 301 -9.43 9.21 17.61
C ASP A 301 -9.71 7.85 18.24
N THR A 302 -10.61 7.82 19.22
CA THR A 302 -10.94 6.61 19.99
C THR A 302 -12.13 5.83 19.44
N ALA A 303 -12.84 6.41 18.46
CA ALA A 303 -14.00 5.79 17.80
C ALA A 303 -14.06 6.19 16.32
N PRO A 304 -13.01 5.88 15.53
CA PRO A 304 -13.00 6.26 14.12
C PRO A 304 -13.94 5.38 13.31
N ASP A 305 -14.76 5.99 12.47
CA ASP A 305 -15.58 5.29 11.50
C ASP A 305 -14.71 4.76 10.34
N VAL A 306 -15.10 3.60 9.78
CA VAL A 306 -14.51 3.06 8.55
C VAL A 306 -15.59 2.91 7.48
N THR A 307 -15.40 3.50 6.31
CA THR A 307 -16.30 3.35 5.16
C THR A 307 -15.53 3.07 3.88
N ALA A 308 -16.12 2.26 2.99
CA ALA A 308 -15.54 1.98 1.67
C ALA A 308 -16.62 2.16 0.59
N ARG A 309 -16.23 2.82 -0.50
CA ARG A 309 -17.04 2.99 -1.71
C ARG A 309 -16.16 2.70 -2.91
N VAL A 310 -16.61 1.77 -3.74
CA VAL A 310 -15.84 1.32 -4.89
C VAL A 310 -16.66 1.44 -6.16
N ARG A 311 -15.99 1.78 -7.25
CA ARG A 311 -16.55 1.78 -8.60
C ARG A 311 -15.59 1.12 -9.57
N ASN A 312 -16.12 0.25 -10.39
CA ASN A 312 -15.43 -0.23 -11.57
C ASN A 312 -15.65 0.78 -12.69
N VAL A 313 -14.56 1.24 -13.30
CA VAL A 313 -14.58 2.23 -14.38
C VAL A 313 -13.88 1.62 -15.59
N SER A 314 -14.57 1.61 -16.74
CA SER A 314 -14.00 1.14 -18.00
C SER A 314 -13.27 2.28 -18.71
N PHE A 315 -12.07 1.99 -19.18
CA PHE A 315 -11.20 2.90 -19.92
C PHE A 315 -10.98 2.39 -21.33
N PRO A 316 -11.18 3.20 -22.38
CA PRO A 316 -10.84 2.81 -23.74
C PRO A 316 -9.31 2.71 -23.89
N VAL A 317 -8.85 1.71 -24.65
CA VAL A 317 -7.44 1.54 -25.01
C VAL A 317 -7.28 1.88 -26.48
N GLU A 318 -6.90 3.12 -26.78
CA GLU A 318 -6.78 3.63 -28.15
C GLU A 318 -5.46 3.23 -28.81
N SER A 319 -4.38 3.11 -28.02
CA SER A 319 -3.06 2.68 -28.51
C SER A 319 -3.07 1.20 -28.90
N ASP A 320 -2.64 0.92 -30.15
CA ASP A 320 -2.52 -0.45 -30.63
C ASP A 320 -1.43 -1.23 -29.89
N ASP A 321 -0.34 -0.58 -29.50
CA ASP A 321 0.73 -1.20 -28.72
C ASP A 321 0.26 -1.61 -27.33
N LEU A 322 -0.46 -0.73 -26.63
CA LEU A 322 -1.04 -1.06 -25.31
C LEU A 322 -2.13 -2.12 -25.42
N TRP A 323 -2.93 -2.08 -26.51
CA TRP A 323 -3.93 -3.12 -26.75
C TRP A 323 -3.28 -4.47 -26.99
N ALA A 324 -2.17 -4.53 -27.72
CA ALA A 324 -1.40 -5.75 -27.89
C ALA A 324 -0.84 -6.27 -26.55
N VAL A 325 -0.35 -5.40 -25.68
CA VAL A 325 0.08 -5.78 -24.31
C VAL A 325 -1.08 -6.41 -23.55
N VAL A 326 -2.26 -5.79 -23.56
CA VAL A 326 -3.44 -6.30 -22.83
C VAL A 326 -3.88 -7.66 -23.36
N THR A 327 -3.96 -7.82 -24.69
CA THR A 327 -4.53 -9.02 -25.32
C THR A 327 -3.55 -10.19 -25.41
N LEU A 328 -2.25 -9.91 -25.52
CA LEU A 328 -1.21 -10.93 -25.67
C LEU A 328 -0.50 -11.29 -24.38
N SER A 329 -0.72 -10.53 -23.30
CA SER A 329 -0.07 -10.78 -22.00
C SER A 329 -0.42 -12.17 -21.45
N PRO A 330 0.57 -12.92 -20.94
CA PRO A 330 0.34 -14.18 -20.25
C PRO A 330 -0.44 -14.02 -18.95
N LEU A 331 -0.56 -12.80 -18.41
CA LEU A 331 -1.36 -12.49 -17.23
C LEU A 331 -2.87 -12.55 -17.50
N ARG A 332 -3.28 -12.48 -18.77
CA ARG A 332 -4.69 -12.56 -19.20
C ARG A 332 -5.53 -11.43 -18.59
N TYR A 333 -5.14 -10.19 -18.86
CA TYR A 333 -5.92 -9.02 -18.45
C TYR A 333 -7.38 -9.14 -18.89
N ALA A 334 -8.31 -8.85 -17.97
CA ALA A 334 -9.71 -8.77 -18.32
C ALA A 334 -9.95 -7.55 -19.23
N HIS A 335 -10.52 -7.77 -20.41
CA HIS A 335 -10.80 -6.73 -21.40
C HIS A 335 -12.07 -7.05 -22.19
N ASP A 336 -12.64 -6.05 -22.82
CA ASP A 336 -13.76 -6.18 -23.74
C ASP A 336 -13.25 -5.87 -25.15
N GLU A 337 -13.21 -6.91 -26.01
CA GLU A 337 -12.73 -6.78 -27.39
C GLU A 337 -13.65 -5.90 -28.26
N ALA A 338 -14.97 -5.94 -28.02
CA ALA A 338 -15.94 -5.20 -28.82
C ALA A 338 -15.83 -3.69 -28.62
N THR A 339 -15.52 -3.26 -27.40
CA THR A 339 -15.37 -1.85 -27.06
C THR A 339 -13.91 -1.41 -26.90
N ARG A 340 -12.95 -2.33 -26.99
CA ARG A 340 -11.53 -2.11 -26.68
C ARG A 340 -11.33 -1.42 -25.33
N THR A 341 -11.95 -1.94 -24.30
CA THR A 341 -11.85 -1.37 -22.95
C THR A 341 -11.24 -2.33 -21.94
N ILE A 342 -10.58 -1.76 -20.95
CA ILE A 342 -10.17 -2.41 -19.71
C ILE A 342 -10.92 -1.77 -18.55
N THR A 343 -11.06 -2.50 -17.45
CA THR A 343 -11.81 -2.00 -16.29
C THR A 343 -10.90 -1.98 -15.08
N ALA A 344 -10.79 -0.82 -14.42
CA ALA A 344 -10.08 -0.67 -13.16
C ALA A 344 -11.04 -0.38 -12.00
N ARG A 345 -10.64 -0.82 -10.82
CA ARG A 345 -11.34 -0.61 -9.55
C ARG A 345 -10.84 0.68 -8.90
N LEU A 346 -11.71 1.69 -8.81
CA LEU A 346 -11.44 2.94 -8.09
C LEU A 346 -12.15 2.93 -6.75
N ALA A 347 -11.43 3.28 -5.69
CA ALA A 347 -11.95 3.30 -4.33
C ALA A 347 -11.85 4.68 -3.69
N MET A 348 -12.86 5.00 -2.87
CA MET A 348 -12.82 6.03 -1.86
C MET A 348 -13.06 5.38 -0.51
N VAL A 349 -12.10 5.47 0.38
CA VAL A 349 -12.16 4.87 1.72
C VAL A 349 -11.95 5.98 2.75
N ASP A 350 -12.83 6.06 3.74
CA ASP A 350 -12.63 6.92 4.90
C ASP A 350 -12.24 6.04 6.10
N VAL A 351 -11.16 6.42 6.80
CA VAL A 351 -10.69 5.81 8.05
C VAL A 351 -10.52 6.95 9.06
N GLY A 352 -11.50 7.12 9.95
CA GLY A 352 -11.63 8.32 10.75
C GLY A 352 -11.63 9.58 9.88
N LYS A 353 -10.74 10.52 10.15
CA LYS A 353 -10.62 11.74 9.34
C LYS A 353 -9.79 11.59 8.05
N ALA A 354 -9.13 10.45 7.83
CA ALA A 354 -8.37 10.19 6.59
C ALA A 354 -9.33 9.82 5.46
N ARG A 355 -9.30 10.57 4.36
CA ARG A 355 -9.97 10.22 3.11
C ARG A 355 -8.99 9.71 2.09
N ILE A 356 -9.07 8.45 1.73
CA ILE A 356 -8.21 7.76 0.79
C ILE A 356 -8.90 7.73 -0.57
N LEU A 357 -8.22 8.20 -1.61
CA LEU A 357 -8.61 8.06 -3.01
C LEU A 357 -7.58 7.20 -3.74
N THR A 358 -8.01 6.17 -4.47
CA THR A 358 -7.09 5.33 -5.24
C THR A 358 -6.99 5.78 -6.70
N ILE A 359 -5.80 5.65 -7.27
CA ILE A 359 -5.52 5.85 -8.69
C ILE A 359 -4.79 4.60 -9.21
N PRO A 360 -5.25 4.00 -10.34
CA PRO A 360 -4.69 2.76 -10.89
C PRO A 360 -3.43 3.02 -11.74
N GLY A 361 -2.57 3.92 -11.32
CA GLY A 361 -1.35 4.30 -12.03
C GLY A 361 -0.64 5.47 -11.38
N GLU A 362 0.22 6.12 -12.14
CA GLU A 362 1.13 7.18 -11.74
C GLU A 362 0.57 8.55 -12.14
N ALA A 363 -0.29 9.12 -11.30
CA ALA A 363 -0.84 10.45 -11.57
C ALA A 363 0.24 11.53 -11.50
N LEU A 364 0.24 12.47 -12.46
CA LEU A 364 1.08 13.66 -12.38
C LEU A 364 0.66 14.55 -11.20
N PRO A 365 1.59 15.37 -10.65
CA PRO A 365 1.35 16.18 -9.46
C PRO A 365 0.15 17.13 -9.54
N ASN A 366 -0.15 17.69 -10.72
CA ASN A 366 -1.30 18.56 -10.94
C ASN A 366 -2.64 17.83 -10.74
N ILE A 367 -2.72 16.55 -11.16
CA ILE A 367 -3.91 15.69 -10.93
C ILE A 367 -4.06 15.43 -9.43
N GLY A 368 -2.96 15.06 -8.75
CA GLY A 368 -2.94 14.84 -7.31
C GLY A 368 -3.39 16.07 -6.54
N ALA A 369 -2.85 17.24 -6.87
CA ALA A 369 -3.22 18.51 -6.27
C ALA A 369 -4.69 18.87 -6.52
N TYR A 370 -5.21 18.61 -7.72
CA TYR A 370 -6.63 18.83 -8.05
C TYR A 370 -7.54 17.95 -7.20
N LEU A 371 -7.26 16.65 -7.13
CA LEU A 371 -8.08 15.70 -6.37
C LEU A 371 -8.07 16.02 -4.88
N LYS A 372 -6.91 16.31 -4.29
CA LYS A 372 -6.80 16.66 -2.87
C LYS A 372 -7.53 17.96 -2.55
N ARG A 373 -7.49 18.96 -3.43
CA ARG A 373 -8.29 20.20 -3.24
C ARG A 373 -9.79 19.94 -3.26
N LYS A 374 -10.26 18.99 -4.10
CA LYS A 374 -11.69 18.64 -4.20
C LYS A 374 -12.18 17.81 -3.03
N ALA A 375 -11.36 16.89 -2.54
CA ALA A 375 -11.75 15.92 -1.53
C ALA A 375 -11.50 16.38 -0.08
N GLY A 376 -10.66 17.41 0.12
CA GLY A 376 -10.43 18.02 1.43
C GLY A 376 -8.99 17.89 1.95
N PRO A 377 -8.65 18.52 3.08
CA PRO A 377 -7.27 18.67 3.56
C PRO A 377 -6.65 17.35 4.06
N GLN A 378 -7.46 16.42 4.54
CA GLN A 378 -7.01 15.11 5.04
C GLN A 378 -7.13 14.03 3.96
N THR A 379 -6.93 14.40 2.70
CA THR A 379 -6.98 13.46 1.57
C THR A 379 -5.62 12.81 1.35
N PHE A 380 -5.63 11.49 1.33
CA PHE A 380 -4.54 10.61 0.95
C PHE A 380 -4.80 10.14 -0.48
N LEU A 381 -3.83 10.31 -1.36
CA LEU A 381 -3.91 9.80 -2.71
C LEU A 381 -3.04 8.54 -2.81
N PHE A 382 -3.67 7.40 -3.03
CA PHE A 382 -2.98 6.13 -3.20
C PHE A 382 -2.78 5.88 -4.70
N GLY A 383 -1.58 6.19 -5.19
CA GLY A 383 -1.13 5.88 -6.55
C GLY A 383 -0.82 4.39 -6.72
N LEU A 384 -0.77 3.91 -7.97
CA LEU A 384 -0.48 2.51 -8.30
C LEU A 384 -1.30 1.52 -7.49
N THR A 385 -2.55 1.88 -7.21
CA THR A 385 -3.43 1.10 -6.32
C THR A 385 -4.58 0.49 -7.10
N ASN A 386 -4.76 -0.82 -6.93
CA ASN A 386 -5.72 -1.71 -7.59
C ASN A 386 -5.45 -1.96 -9.07
N ASP A 387 -4.52 -1.26 -9.68
CA ASP A 387 -3.94 -1.51 -11.00
C ASP A 387 -2.67 -0.66 -11.19
N ALA A 388 -2.00 -0.81 -12.35
CA ALA A 388 -0.71 -0.20 -12.61
C ALA A 388 -0.58 0.20 -14.11
N PHE A 389 -1.39 1.18 -14.56
CA PHE A 389 -1.47 1.62 -15.96
C PHE A 389 -0.30 2.49 -16.43
N GLY A 390 0.69 2.78 -15.57
CA GLY A 390 1.74 3.74 -15.85
C GLY A 390 1.26 5.18 -15.67
N TYR A 391 1.84 6.13 -16.42
CA TYR A 391 1.56 7.55 -16.23
C TYR A 391 0.13 7.95 -16.58
N ILE A 392 -0.50 8.71 -15.67
CA ILE A 392 -1.82 9.32 -15.86
C ILE A 392 -1.62 10.83 -16.00
N LEU A 393 -1.85 11.33 -17.20
CA LEU A 393 -1.62 12.71 -17.61
C LEU A 393 -2.94 13.41 -17.93
N THR A 394 -2.92 14.75 -17.83
CA THR A 394 -3.96 15.56 -18.48
C THR A 394 -3.66 15.69 -19.99
N GLU A 395 -4.66 16.08 -20.79
CA GLU A 395 -4.47 16.39 -22.21
C GLU A 395 -3.37 17.45 -22.42
N VAL A 396 -3.34 18.46 -21.55
CA VAL A 396 -2.33 19.53 -21.62
C VAL A 396 -0.93 18.97 -21.35
N ASP A 397 -0.78 18.06 -20.40
CA ASP A 397 0.52 17.44 -20.11
C ASP A 397 0.96 16.54 -21.27
N PHE A 398 0.01 15.78 -21.85
CA PHE A 398 0.28 14.90 -22.99
C PHE A 398 0.74 15.67 -24.23
N LEU A 399 0.13 16.83 -24.50
CA LEU A 399 0.47 17.69 -25.65
C LEU A 399 1.58 18.69 -25.34
N ALA A 400 2.09 18.69 -24.10
CA ALA A 400 3.08 19.65 -23.66
C ALA A 400 4.45 19.44 -24.31
N PHE A 401 5.33 20.36 -24.08
CA PHE A 401 6.66 20.57 -24.61
C PHE A 401 7.47 19.28 -24.90
N PRO A 402 8.38 19.31 -25.89
CA PRO A 402 9.31 18.20 -26.18
C PRO A 402 10.05 17.63 -24.97
N ARG A 403 10.27 18.45 -23.94
CA ARG A 403 10.88 18.08 -22.68
C ARG A 403 10.15 16.95 -21.93
N TYR A 404 8.83 16.85 -22.08
CA TYR A 404 7.99 15.85 -21.41
C TYR A 404 7.55 14.70 -22.32
N GLN A 405 8.01 14.67 -23.56
CA GLN A 405 7.56 13.68 -24.55
C GLN A 405 7.81 12.23 -24.13
N TYR A 406 8.80 11.98 -23.26
CA TYR A 406 9.05 10.62 -22.80
C TYR A 406 7.97 10.10 -21.83
N VAL A 407 7.23 10.97 -21.13
CA VAL A 407 6.09 10.60 -20.26
C VAL A 407 4.78 10.50 -21.05
N SER A 408 4.74 10.94 -22.29
CA SER A 408 3.55 10.97 -23.14
C SER A 408 3.63 10.05 -24.39
N ARG A 409 4.73 9.31 -24.58
CA ARG A 409 4.95 8.42 -25.71
C ARG A 409 5.25 7.00 -25.33
#